data_0ef3c090bd516577d587ec334b7b8a04
#
_entry.id   0ef3c090bd516577d587ec334b7b8a04
#
_cell.length_a   1.000
_cell.length_b   1.000
_cell.length_c   1.000
_cell.angle_alpha   90.00
_cell.angle_beta   90.00
_cell.angle_gamma   90.00
#
_symmetry.space_group_name_H-M   'P 1'
#
loop_
_entity.id
_entity.type
_entity.pdbx_description
1 polymer ?
#
loop_
_entity_poly.entity_id
_entity_poly.type
_entity_poly.pdbx_seq_one_letter_code
_entity_poly.pdbx_strand_id
1 'polypeptide(L)'
;GSEMCIRDRVTADKVRIVQDADFIYRSEVDKAVAEYKKANGKAPAWMPNQYFAALTNMRSVGVMGDERTYDYAVALRAVNTIDFMTAESAEIPFEVLQTVMSRIINEVRGVNRVFYDLTSKPPGTIEFE
;
A
#
# COMPACT_ATOMS: atom_id res chain seq x y z
N GLY A 1 -22.07 -11.56 7.13
CA GLY A 1 -22.85 -10.98 6.11
C GLY A 1 -22.61 -9.50 5.95
N SER A 2 -23.51 -8.85 5.29
CA SER A 2 -23.38 -7.42 5.00
C SER A 2 -23.32 -6.56 6.25
N GLU A 3 -24.02 -6.96 7.30
CA GLU A 3 -23.99 -6.22 8.56
C GLU A 3 -22.61 -6.22 9.19
N MET A 4 -21.94 -7.36 9.15
CA MET A 4 -20.56 -7.44 9.64
C MET A 4 -19.65 -6.56 8.82
N CYS A 5 -19.82 -6.56 7.51
CA CYS A 5 -19.03 -5.69 6.65
C CYS A 5 -19.24 -4.22 6.98
N ILE A 6 -20.47 -3.83 7.27
CA ILE A 6 -20.77 -2.46 7.64
C ILE A 6 -20.12 -2.10 8.97
N ARG A 7 -20.20 -2.97 9.96
CA ARG A 7 -19.59 -2.72 11.26
C ARG A 7 -18.07 -2.72 11.19
N ASP A 8 -17.51 -3.59 10.35
CA ASP A 8 -16.06 -3.74 10.26
C ASP A 8 -15.41 -2.72 9.38
N ARG A 9 -16.17 -1.96 8.58
CA ARG A 9 -15.59 -1.05 7.62
C ARG A 9 -14.89 0.15 8.23
N VAL A 10 -15.48 0.71 9.27
CA VAL A 10 -14.95 1.94 9.84
C VAL A 10 -14.87 1.81 11.35
N THR A 11 -13.67 1.78 11.87
CA THR A 11 -13.39 1.90 13.29
C THR A 11 -12.22 2.86 13.45
N ALA A 12 -12.06 3.42 14.63
CA ALA A 12 -10.95 4.34 14.90
C ALA A 12 -9.60 3.66 14.64
N ASP A 13 -9.48 2.38 15.03
CA ASP A 13 -8.23 1.64 14.82
C ASP A 13 -7.94 1.41 13.34
N LYS A 14 -8.97 1.05 12.56
CA LYS A 14 -8.79 0.84 11.13
C LYS A 14 -8.40 2.11 10.41
N VAL A 15 -9.02 3.24 10.77
CA VAL A 15 -8.67 4.54 10.19
C VAL A 15 -7.22 4.88 10.51
N ARG A 16 -6.81 4.68 11.75
CA ARG A 16 -5.42 4.94 12.16
C ARG A 16 -4.44 4.08 11.36
N ILE A 17 -4.74 2.80 11.22
CA ILE A 17 -3.86 1.88 10.47
C ILE A 17 -3.69 2.35 9.04
N VAL A 18 -4.80 2.68 8.36
CA VAL A 18 -4.74 3.14 6.97
C VAL A 18 -3.97 4.45 6.85
N GLN A 19 -4.24 5.40 7.74
CA GLN A 19 -3.56 6.69 7.71
C GLN A 19 -2.06 6.54 7.93
N ASP A 20 -1.66 5.76 8.91
CA ASP A 20 -0.25 5.55 9.21
C ASP A 20 0.46 4.80 8.08
N ALA A 21 -0.17 3.76 7.55
CA ALA A 21 0.40 2.99 6.44
C ALA A 21 0.52 3.85 5.18
N ASP A 22 -0.51 4.62 4.87
CA ASP A 22 -0.51 5.49 3.71
C ASP A 22 0.57 6.58 3.82
N PHE A 23 0.71 7.16 5.01
CA PHE A 23 1.76 8.14 5.26
C PHE A 23 3.16 7.57 5.02
N ILE A 24 3.42 6.38 5.55
CA ILE A 24 4.71 5.71 5.36
C ILE A 24 4.94 5.44 3.88
N TYR A 25 3.94 4.90 3.21
CA TYR A 25 4.03 4.56 1.80
C TYR A 25 4.35 5.79 0.95
N ARG A 26 3.57 6.86 1.12
CA ARG A 26 3.79 8.09 0.37
C ARG A 26 5.14 8.71 0.68
N SER A 27 5.54 8.71 1.94
CA SER A 27 6.83 9.27 2.36
C SER A 27 8.00 8.57 1.67
N GLU A 28 7.97 7.23 1.62
CA GLU A 28 9.07 6.47 1.02
C GLU A 28 9.08 6.58 -0.50
N VAL A 29 7.92 6.58 -1.13
CA VAL A 29 7.81 6.76 -2.58
C VAL A 29 8.31 8.16 -2.97
N ASP A 30 7.84 9.17 -2.26
CA ASP A 30 8.25 10.56 -2.56
C ASP A 30 9.74 10.77 -2.35
N LYS A 31 10.29 10.15 -1.30
CA LYS A 31 11.74 10.21 -1.04
C LYS A 31 12.51 9.54 -2.16
N ALA A 32 12.07 8.37 -2.62
CA ALA A 32 12.74 7.64 -3.69
C ALA A 32 12.68 8.43 -5.01
N VAL A 33 11.53 9.06 -5.30
CA VAL A 33 11.38 9.90 -6.48
C VAL A 33 12.33 11.10 -6.40
N ALA A 34 12.41 11.76 -5.24
CA ALA A 34 13.29 12.91 -5.05
C ALA A 34 14.75 12.54 -5.21
N GLU A 35 15.16 11.40 -4.65
CA GLU A 35 16.54 10.91 -4.79
C GLU A 35 16.88 10.59 -6.25
N TYR A 36 15.94 9.98 -6.98
CA TYR A 36 16.15 9.69 -8.39
C TYR A 36 16.28 10.97 -9.21
N LYS A 37 15.41 11.95 -8.97
CA LYS A 37 15.49 13.24 -9.66
C LYS A 37 16.83 13.93 -9.41
N LYS A 38 17.32 13.89 -8.18
CA LYS A 38 18.59 14.50 -7.82
C LYS A 38 19.74 13.83 -8.55
N ALA A 39 19.72 12.50 -8.67
CA ALA A 39 20.79 11.74 -9.29
C ALA A 39 20.73 11.79 -10.82
N ASN A 40 19.56 11.86 -11.42
CA ASN A 40 19.36 11.69 -12.86
C ASN A 40 18.81 12.93 -13.57
N GLY A 41 18.42 13.96 -12.84
CA GLY A 41 17.92 15.21 -13.42
C GLY A 41 16.49 15.15 -13.95
N LYS A 42 15.80 14.02 -13.80
CA LYS A 42 14.42 13.85 -14.24
C LYS A 42 13.70 12.84 -13.37
N ALA A 43 12.38 12.85 -13.43
CA ALA A 43 11.56 11.91 -12.67
C ALA A 43 11.78 10.48 -13.18
N PRO A 44 11.71 9.47 -12.31
CA PRO A 44 11.84 8.08 -12.73
C PRO A 44 10.64 7.65 -13.59
N ALA A 45 10.88 6.71 -14.51
CA ALA A 45 9.83 6.19 -15.37
C ALA A 45 8.73 5.47 -14.56
N TRP A 46 9.10 4.91 -13.39
CA TRP A 46 8.15 4.20 -12.54
C TRP A 46 7.33 5.12 -11.63
N MET A 47 7.55 6.42 -11.66
CA MET A 47 6.81 7.35 -10.79
C MET A 47 5.32 7.21 -10.99
N PRO A 48 4.55 6.87 -9.94
CA PRO A 48 3.12 6.64 -10.11
C PRO A 48 2.33 7.94 -10.20
N ASN A 49 1.23 7.91 -10.97
CA ASN A 49 0.28 9.01 -11.00
C ASN A 49 -0.62 9.01 -9.77
N GLN A 50 -1.01 7.81 -9.33
CA GLN A 50 -1.85 7.63 -8.15
C GLN A 50 -1.29 6.49 -7.33
N TYR A 51 -1.20 6.69 -6.03
CA TYR A 51 -0.73 5.65 -5.12
C TYR A 51 -1.32 5.86 -3.74
N PHE A 52 -1.66 4.76 -3.10
CA PHE A 52 -2.29 4.79 -1.78
C PHE A 52 -2.16 3.43 -1.10
N ALA A 53 -2.37 3.43 0.21
CA ALA A 53 -2.47 2.20 0.99
C ALA A 53 -3.94 1.98 1.36
N ALA A 54 -4.35 0.73 1.39
CA ALA A 54 -5.71 0.35 1.76
C ALA A 54 -5.68 -0.79 2.76
N LEU A 55 -6.67 -0.82 3.63
CA LEU A 55 -6.84 -1.93 4.55
C LEU A 55 -7.76 -2.96 3.91
N THR A 56 -7.32 -4.21 3.87
CA THR A 56 -8.06 -5.25 3.16
C THR A 56 -9.20 -5.86 3.95
N ASN A 57 -9.32 -5.60 5.24
CA ASN A 57 -10.21 -6.31 6.17
C ASN A 57 -9.87 -7.79 6.32
N MET A 58 -8.87 -8.26 5.60
CA MET A 58 -8.37 -9.62 5.77
C MET A 58 -7.53 -9.70 7.04
N ARG A 59 -7.84 -10.67 7.88
CA ARG A 59 -7.00 -10.98 9.04
C ARG A 59 -5.99 -12.04 8.61
N SER A 60 -4.77 -11.85 9.00
CA SER A 60 -3.67 -12.71 8.58
C SER A 60 -2.89 -13.21 9.78
N VAL A 61 -2.43 -14.46 9.67
CA VAL A 61 -1.57 -15.03 10.70
C VAL A 61 -0.13 -14.60 10.42
N GLY A 62 0.54 -14.14 11.46
CA GLY A 62 1.95 -13.77 11.39
C GLY A 62 2.70 -14.32 12.59
N VAL A 63 4.00 -14.22 12.54
CA VAL A 63 4.86 -14.60 13.66
C VAL A 63 5.76 -13.40 13.95
N MET A 64 5.72 -12.94 15.19
CA MET A 64 6.57 -11.84 15.64
C MET A 64 7.27 -12.28 16.91
N GLY A 65 8.58 -12.50 16.80
CA GLY A 65 9.34 -13.14 17.86
C GLY A 65 8.85 -14.56 18.04
N ASP A 66 8.50 -14.93 19.27
CA ASP A 66 8.02 -16.28 19.57
C ASP A 66 6.48 -16.39 19.52
N GLU A 67 5.81 -15.30 19.19
CA GLU A 67 4.35 -15.27 19.22
C GLU A 67 3.74 -15.24 17.82
N ARG A 68 2.62 -15.93 17.68
CA ARG A 68 1.78 -15.82 16.48
C ARG A 68 0.85 -14.63 16.67
N THR A 69 0.65 -13.88 15.59
CA THR A 69 -0.25 -12.74 15.59
C THR A 69 -1.39 -12.99 14.62
N TYR A 70 -2.49 -12.30 14.83
CA TYR A 70 -3.64 -12.37 13.94
C TYR A 70 -4.13 -10.94 13.69
N ASP A 71 -3.49 -10.31 12.74
CA ASP A 71 -3.65 -8.90 12.46
C ASP A 71 -4.07 -8.66 11.01
N TYR A 72 -4.22 -7.41 10.66
CA TYR A 72 -4.70 -7.04 9.34
C TYR A 72 -3.58 -7.07 8.30
N ALA A 73 -4.01 -7.24 7.05
CA ALA A 73 -3.15 -7.07 5.89
C ALA A 73 -3.46 -5.73 5.23
N VAL A 74 -2.40 -5.02 4.84
CA VAL A 74 -2.49 -3.76 4.12
C VAL A 74 -2.11 -4.03 2.67
N ALA A 75 -2.86 -3.45 1.74
CA ALA A 75 -2.54 -3.52 0.32
C ALA A 75 -2.04 -2.16 -0.15
N LEU A 76 -0.97 -2.17 -0.91
CA LEU A 76 -0.41 -0.98 -1.54
C LEU A 76 -0.82 -0.98 -3.00
N ARG A 77 -1.23 0.18 -3.49
CA ARG A 77 -1.63 0.35 -4.88
C ARG A 77 -0.85 1.53 -5.46
N ALA A 78 -0.32 1.36 -6.65
CA ALA A 78 0.28 2.45 -7.40
C ALA A 78 0.06 2.18 -8.88
N VAL A 79 -0.41 3.19 -9.59
CA VAL A 79 -0.72 3.05 -11.01
C VAL A 79 -0.24 4.25 -11.80
N ASN A 80 0.04 4.00 -13.07
CA ASN A 80 0.28 5.03 -14.07
C ASN A 80 -0.91 4.98 -15.04
N THR A 81 -1.66 6.07 -15.10
CA THR A 81 -2.81 6.14 -16.00
C THR A 81 -2.32 6.40 -17.42
N ILE A 82 -2.85 5.62 -18.36
CA ILE A 82 -2.58 5.81 -19.79
C ILE A 82 -3.64 6.76 -20.35
N ASP A 83 -4.89 6.47 -19.98
CA ASP A 83 -6.02 7.36 -20.26
C ASP A 83 -7.06 7.12 -19.17
N PHE A 84 -8.24 7.75 -19.27
CA PHE A 84 -9.22 7.60 -18.21
C PHE A 84 -9.86 6.21 -18.14
N MET A 85 -9.63 5.37 -19.14
CA MET A 85 -10.16 4.00 -19.18
C MET A 85 -9.13 2.95 -18.76
N THR A 86 -7.84 3.27 -18.88
CA THR A 86 -6.77 2.28 -18.64
C THR A 86 -5.71 2.81 -17.71
N ALA A 87 -5.15 1.91 -16.93
CA ALA A 87 -4.04 2.22 -16.04
C ALA A 87 -3.19 0.96 -15.85
N GLU A 88 -1.89 1.15 -15.73
CA GLU A 88 -0.95 0.08 -15.46
C GLU A 88 -0.43 0.18 -14.05
N SER A 89 -0.15 -0.97 -13.43
CA SER A 89 0.53 -1.00 -12.15
C SER A 89 1.92 -0.37 -12.30
N ALA A 90 2.27 0.52 -11.39
CA ALA A 90 3.58 1.16 -11.43
C ALA A 90 4.67 0.19 -10.98
N GLU A 91 5.80 0.21 -11.66
CA GLU A 91 6.93 -0.66 -11.33
C GLU A 91 7.85 0.00 -10.32
N ILE A 92 7.34 0.21 -9.11
CA ILE A 92 8.13 0.77 -8.02
C ILE A 92 9.27 -0.20 -7.71
N PRO A 93 10.51 0.29 -7.57
CA PRO A 93 11.65 -0.60 -7.27
C PRO A 93 11.37 -1.46 -6.04
N PHE A 94 11.77 -2.71 -6.12
CA PHE A 94 11.51 -3.68 -5.05
C PHE A 94 12.09 -3.23 -3.72
N GLU A 95 13.27 -2.64 -3.73
CA GLU A 95 13.90 -2.14 -2.49
C GLU A 95 13.08 -1.03 -1.83
N VAL A 96 12.39 -0.21 -2.60
CA VAL A 96 11.50 0.82 -2.06
C VAL A 96 10.30 0.16 -1.39
N LEU A 97 9.71 -0.82 -2.07
CA LEU A 97 8.57 -1.57 -1.52
C LEU A 97 8.96 -2.34 -0.26
N GLN A 98 10.17 -2.90 -0.22
CA GLN A 98 10.66 -3.58 0.98
C GLN A 98 10.83 -2.62 2.15
N THR A 99 11.33 -1.43 1.89
CA THR A 99 11.47 -0.40 2.93
C THR A 99 10.10 0.01 3.46
N VAL A 100 9.13 0.22 2.57
CA VAL A 100 7.76 0.53 2.96
C VAL A 100 7.19 -0.58 3.84
N MET A 101 7.30 -1.82 3.38
CA MET A 101 6.82 -2.99 4.13
C MET A 101 7.45 -3.06 5.52
N SER A 102 8.76 -2.94 5.59
CA SER A 102 9.48 -3.01 6.84
C SER A 102 9.02 -1.91 7.82
N ARG A 103 8.86 -0.70 7.33
CA ARG A 103 8.40 0.41 8.15
C ARG A 103 6.96 0.19 8.62
N ILE A 104 6.08 -0.26 7.74
CA ILE A 104 4.67 -0.51 8.11
C ILE A 104 4.60 -1.57 9.19
N ILE A 105 5.29 -2.70 8.99
CA ILE A 105 5.26 -3.80 9.95
C ILE A 105 5.82 -3.37 11.32
N ASN A 106 6.87 -2.55 11.33
CA ASN A 106 7.52 -2.15 12.58
C ASN A 106 6.87 -0.95 13.25
N GLU A 107 6.24 -0.06 12.50
CA GLU A 107 5.74 1.20 13.04
C GLU A 107 4.22 1.24 13.17
N VAL A 108 3.49 0.44 12.40
CA VAL A 108 2.03 0.45 12.43
C VAL A 108 1.53 -0.76 13.20
N ARG A 109 0.97 -0.51 14.38
CA ARG A 109 0.45 -1.59 15.21
C ARG A 109 -0.82 -2.15 14.57
N GLY A 110 -0.92 -3.48 14.54
CA GLY A 110 -2.11 -4.16 14.01
C GLY A 110 -1.97 -4.64 12.58
N VAL A 111 -0.80 -4.50 11.97
CA VAL A 111 -0.52 -4.96 10.61
C VAL A 111 0.60 -5.98 10.66
N ASN A 112 0.37 -7.14 10.06
CA ASN A 112 1.42 -8.17 9.97
C ASN A 112 1.67 -8.64 8.55
N ARG A 113 1.03 -8.04 7.55
CA ARG A 113 1.24 -8.41 6.16
C ARG A 113 0.99 -7.24 5.22
N VAL A 114 1.82 -7.12 4.21
CA VAL A 114 1.70 -6.06 3.20
C VAL A 114 1.70 -6.70 1.82
N PHE A 115 0.71 -6.34 1.00
CA PHE A 115 0.60 -6.76 -0.39
C PHE A 115 0.81 -5.58 -1.32
N TYR A 116 1.25 -5.86 -2.54
CA TYR A 116 1.28 -4.87 -3.61
C TYR A 116 0.40 -5.38 -4.75
N ASP A 117 -0.60 -4.57 -5.15
CA ASP A 117 -1.53 -4.96 -6.20
C ASP A 117 -0.91 -4.69 -7.57
N LEU A 118 -0.68 -5.75 -8.33
CA LEU A 118 -0.07 -5.70 -9.65
C LEU A 118 -1.09 -5.57 -10.78
N THR A 119 -2.37 -5.59 -10.47
CA THR A 119 -3.41 -5.68 -11.50
C THR A 119 -3.58 -4.34 -12.23
N SER A 120 -3.56 -4.42 -13.55
CA SER A 120 -3.82 -3.25 -14.40
C SER A 120 -5.33 -3.00 -14.53
N LYS A 121 -5.70 -1.86 -15.05
CA LYS A 121 -7.07 -1.54 -15.40
C LYS A 121 -7.17 -1.46 -16.92
N PRO A 122 -7.97 -2.31 -17.60
CA PRO A 122 -8.68 -3.46 -17.06
C PRO A 122 -7.76 -4.66 -16.79
N PRO A 123 -8.14 -5.70 -16.02
CA PRO A 123 -9.49 -5.95 -15.49
C PRO A 123 -9.76 -5.38 -14.12
N GLY A 124 -8.72 -4.93 -13.42
CA GLY A 124 -8.93 -4.32 -12.11
C GLY A 124 -9.40 -2.88 -12.22
N THR A 125 -9.64 -2.29 -11.08
CA THR A 125 -9.88 -0.86 -10.95
C THR A 125 -8.70 -0.24 -10.24
N ILE A 126 -8.61 1.08 -10.19
CA ILE A 126 -7.56 1.74 -9.44
C ILE A 126 -7.82 1.51 -7.95
N GLU A 127 -9.03 1.74 -7.52
CA GLU A 127 -9.46 1.53 -6.15
C GLU A 127 -10.02 0.12 -5.99
N PHE A 128 -10.06 -0.38 -4.75
CA PHE A 128 -10.51 -1.75 -4.49
C PHE A 128 -12.03 -1.88 -4.40
N GLU A 129 -12.71 -0.76 -4.33
CA GLU A 129 -14.17 -0.75 -4.32
C GLU A 129 -14.74 0.22 -5.34
#